data_faba4b2f9fa9fdb04a0964f7fe6685c3
#
_entry.id   faba4b2f9fa9fdb04a0964f7fe6685c3
#
_cell.length_a   1.000
_cell.length_b   1.000
_cell.length_c   1.000
_cell.angle_alpha   90.00
_cell.angle_beta   90.00
_cell.angle_gamma   90.00
#
_symmetry.space_group_name_H-M   'P 1'
#
loop_
_entity.id
_entity.type
_entity.pdbx_description
1 polymer ?
#
loop_
_entity_poly.entity_id
_entity_poly.type
_entity_poly.pdbx_seq_one_letter_code
_entity_poly.pdbx_strand_id
1 'polypeptide(L)'
;MNLGFRTHSEAQDILKIYGIYIKIILLVCLPAFSATQRAPEFQVKAAFLFNFSKFVEWPAKSFSTPYDPFIVGIYGNDPFGRFIDETIKGETALGRPMHVERVRNVQDAVKCQILFINTPGKTAEILKTVKGRGILTVGQDPNFCSMGGIIRFYKEKDMVRLEINVQAAKESNIDISSKLLRISKVYR
;
A
#
# COMPACT_ATOMS: atom_id res chain seq x y z
N MET A 1 -24.35 -55.01 56.84
CA MET A 1 -23.65 -54.47 55.69
C MET A 1 -24.68 -53.81 54.78
N ASN A 2 -24.95 -52.49 55.07
CA ASN A 2 -26.02 -51.75 54.38
C ASN A 2 -25.44 -51.04 53.15
N LEU A 3 -25.77 -51.53 51.98
CA LEU A 3 -25.52 -50.86 50.72
C LEU A 3 -26.62 -49.80 50.53
N GLY A 4 -26.29 -48.53 50.85
CA GLY A 4 -27.21 -47.42 50.67
C GLY A 4 -27.56 -47.21 49.21
N PHE A 5 -28.85 -47.31 48.91
CA PHE A 5 -29.42 -46.90 47.61
C PHE A 5 -29.21 -45.40 47.41
N ARG A 6 -28.38 -45.05 46.46
CA ARG A 6 -28.27 -43.68 45.98
C ARG A 6 -29.63 -43.27 45.42
N THR A 7 -30.26 -42.28 46.00
CA THR A 7 -31.60 -41.84 45.60
C THR A 7 -31.62 -41.31 44.17
N HIS A 8 -32.73 -41.54 43.47
CA HIS A 8 -33.00 -41.10 42.11
C HIS A 8 -32.78 -39.57 41.92
N SER A 9 -32.81 -38.81 43.02
CA SER A 9 -32.57 -37.35 43.05
C SER A 9 -31.11 -36.97 42.77
N GLU A 10 -30.14 -37.71 43.34
CA GLU A 10 -28.70 -37.38 43.16
C GLU A 10 -28.26 -37.65 41.73
N ALA A 11 -28.81 -38.65 41.03
CA ALA A 11 -28.50 -38.92 39.63
C ALA A 11 -29.02 -37.83 38.70
N GLN A 12 -30.17 -37.21 39.00
CA GLN A 12 -30.73 -36.12 38.22
C GLN A 12 -29.95 -34.81 38.41
N ASP A 13 -29.43 -34.54 39.57
CA ASP A 13 -28.62 -33.34 39.85
C ASP A 13 -27.24 -33.42 39.16
N ILE A 14 -26.64 -34.62 39.14
CA ILE A 14 -25.40 -34.87 38.41
C ILE A 14 -25.60 -34.66 36.88
N LEU A 15 -26.69 -35.16 36.32
CA LEU A 15 -27.03 -34.97 34.90
C LEU A 15 -27.25 -33.50 34.54
N LYS A 16 -27.86 -32.70 35.43
CA LYS A 16 -28.02 -31.25 35.24
C LYS A 16 -26.67 -30.52 35.27
N ILE A 17 -25.79 -30.91 36.18
CA ILE A 17 -24.45 -30.32 36.29
C ILE A 17 -23.62 -30.62 35.02
N TYR A 18 -23.60 -31.85 34.53
CA TYR A 18 -22.94 -32.22 33.31
C TYR A 18 -23.54 -31.52 32.07
N GLY A 19 -24.88 -31.35 32.04
CA GLY A 19 -25.55 -30.60 30.97
C GLY A 19 -25.14 -29.13 30.91
N ILE A 20 -24.88 -28.51 32.08
CA ILE A 20 -24.39 -27.12 32.18
C ILE A 20 -22.93 -27.04 31.72
N TYR A 21 -22.06 -27.96 32.14
CA TYR A 21 -20.66 -28.01 31.72
C TYR A 21 -20.53 -28.24 30.21
N ILE A 22 -21.34 -29.12 29.61
CA ILE A 22 -21.35 -29.35 28.14
C ILE A 22 -21.79 -28.08 27.41
N LYS A 23 -22.80 -27.34 27.91
CA LYS A 23 -23.20 -26.06 27.31
C LYS A 23 -22.14 -24.98 27.41
N ILE A 24 -21.40 -24.93 28.53
CA ILE A 24 -20.29 -23.99 28.71
C ILE A 24 -19.12 -24.33 27.80
N ILE A 25 -18.77 -25.62 27.66
CA ILE A 25 -17.71 -26.08 26.73
C ILE A 25 -18.07 -25.80 25.28
N LEU A 26 -19.35 -25.98 24.89
CA LEU A 26 -19.81 -25.68 23.52
C LEU A 26 -19.80 -24.17 23.23
N LEU A 27 -19.99 -23.32 24.23
CA LEU A 27 -19.95 -21.85 24.08
C LEU A 27 -18.52 -21.31 23.95
N VAL A 28 -17.51 -22.03 24.49
CA VAL A 28 -16.09 -21.64 24.42
C VAL A 28 -15.44 -22.11 23.11
N CYS A 29 -16.01 -23.09 22.43
CA CYS A 29 -15.57 -23.59 21.12
C CYS A 29 -16.19 -22.84 19.91
N LEU A 30 -16.50 -21.56 20.03
CA LEU A 30 -16.74 -20.74 18.87
C LEU A 30 -15.39 -20.61 18.14
N PRO A 31 -15.24 -21.12 16.89
CA PRO A 31 -14.04 -20.85 16.14
C PRO A 31 -13.92 -19.34 16.07
N ALA A 32 -12.81 -18.80 16.56
CA ALA A 32 -12.43 -17.43 16.28
C ALA A 32 -12.40 -17.33 14.75
N PHE A 33 -13.46 -16.79 14.19
CA PHE A 33 -13.54 -16.48 12.77
C PHE A 33 -12.44 -15.43 12.55
N SER A 34 -11.26 -15.90 12.16
CA SER A 34 -10.16 -15.02 11.78
C SER A 34 -10.67 -14.24 10.56
N ALA A 35 -11.29 -13.10 10.84
CA ALA A 35 -11.54 -12.12 9.79
C ALA A 35 -10.16 -11.87 9.16
N THR A 36 -9.98 -12.29 7.92
CA THR A 36 -8.77 -12.01 7.15
C THR A 36 -8.65 -10.49 7.09
N GLN A 37 -7.87 -9.93 8.01
CA GLN A 37 -7.72 -8.50 8.13
C GLN A 37 -6.94 -8.03 6.93
N ARG A 38 -7.65 -7.44 5.96
CA ARG A 38 -7.01 -6.83 4.79
C ARG A 38 -6.04 -5.77 5.27
N ALA A 39 -4.85 -5.75 4.69
CA ALA A 39 -3.89 -4.71 5.00
C ALA A 39 -4.50 -3.32 4.74
N PRO A 40 -4.32 -2.36 5.64
CA PRO A 40 -4.80 -1.00 5.45
C PRO A 40 -4.37 -0.45 4.09
N GLU A 41 -5.20 0.36 3.46
CA GLU A 41 -5.00 0.90 2.12
C GLU A 41 -3.64 1.59 1.96
N PHE A 42 -3.22 2.35 2.97
CA PHE A 42 -1.92 3.06 2.94
C PHE A 42 -0.74 2.09 2.94
N GLN A 43 -0.83 0.92 3.58
CA GLN A 43 0.22 -0.10 3.57
C GLN A 43 0.37 -0.71 2.18
N VAL A 44 -0.74 -1.01 1.52
CA VAL A 44 -0.73 -1.52 0.15
C VAL A 44 -0.12 -0.51 -0.82
N LYS A 45 -0.49 0.77 -0.70
CA LYS A 45 0.06 1.85 -1.51
C LYS A 45 1.57 2.04 -1.26
N ALA A 46 2.02 1.98 0.00
CA ALA A 46 3.45 2.07 0.34
C ALA A 46 4.25 0.91 -0.28
N ALA A 47 3.73 -0.31 -0.21
CA ALA A 47 4.34 -1.47 -0.86
C ALA A 47 4.41 -1.31 -2.39
N PHE A 48 3.39 -0.71 -3.04
CA PHE A 48 3.45 -0.38 -4.46
C PHE A 48 4.53 0.65 -4.76
N LEU A 49 4.63 1.74 -3.99
CA LEU A 49 5.68 2.77 -4.18
C LEU A 49 7.08 2.14 -4.14
N PHE A 50 7.34 1.28 -3.15
CA PHE A 50 8.59 0.52 -3.09
C PHE A 50 8.79 -0.37 -4.33
N ASN A 51 7.78 -1.17 -4.69
CA ASN A 51 7.89 -2.12 -5.78
C ASN A 51 7.99 -1.47 -7.16
N PHE A 52 7.53 -0.24 -7.36
CA PHE A 52 7.72 0.47 -8.63
C PHE A 52 9.21 0.56 -8.98
N SER A 53 10.10 0.66 -8.01
CA SER A 53 11.55 0.63 -8.24
C SER A 53 12.07 -0.62 -8.96
N LYS A 54 11.31 -1.73 -8.92
CA LYS A 54 11.64 -3.02 -9.54
C LYS A 54 11.00 -3.23 -10.92
N PHE A 55 10.00 -2.42 -11.27
CA PHE A 55 9.18 -2.59 -12.48
C PHE A 55 9.21 -1.38 -13.41
N VAL A 56 10.00 -0.39 -13.08
CA VAL A 56 10.14 0.83 -13.85
C VAL A 56 11.61 1.07 -14.11
N GLU A 57 11.94 1.54 -15.31
CA GLU A 57 13.29 1.93 -15.70
C GLU A 57 13.38 3.44 -15.80
N TRP A 58 14.40 4.01 -15.16
CA TRP A 58 14.67 5.44 -15.15
C TRP A 58 15.80 5.78 -16.13
N PRO A 59 15.73 6.94 -16.81
CA PRO A 59 16.84 7.42 -17.59
C PRO A 59 18.05 7.72 -16.71
N ALA A 60 19.27 7.51 -17.23
CA ALA A 60 20.50 7.74 -16.47
C ALA A 60 20.58 9.15 -15.86
N LYS A 61 20.01 10.16 -16.53
CA LYS A 61 19.94 11.55 -16.06
C LYS A 61 19.07 11.78 -14.83
N SER A 62 18.31 10.76 -14.36
CA SER A 62 17.54 10.85 -13.12
C SER A 62 18.43 10.87 -11.88
N PHE A 63 19.73 10.69 -12.03
CA PHE A 63 20.72 10.74 -10.97
C PHE A 63 21.87 11.67 -11.41
N SER A 64 22.29 12.58 -10.53
CA SER A 64 23.40 13.50 -10.79
C SER A 64 24.75 12.81 -10.63
N THR A 65 24.86 11.88 -9.69
CA THR A 65 26.07 11.11 -9.40
C THR A 65 25.78 9.60 -9.24
N PRO A 66 26.80 8.72 -9.37
CA PRO A 66 26.64 7.29 -9.07
C PRO A 66 26.23 6.97 -7.62
N TYR A 67 26.44 7.92 -6.70
CA TYR A 67 26.23 7.73 -5.26
C TYR A 67 24.91 8.32 -4.74
N ASP A 68 24.18 9.06 -5.59
CA ASP A 68 22.91 9.64 -5.19
C ASP A 68 21.91 8.56 -4.74
N PRO A 69 21.17 8.76 -3.66
CA PRO A 69 20.14 7.84 -3.23
C PRO A 69 18.98 7.80 -4.23
N PHE A 70 18.20 6.72 -4.15
CA PHE A 70 16.91 6.63 -4.81
C PHE A 70 15.84 7.26 -3.90
N ILE A 71 15.25 8.38 -4.31
CA ILE A 71 14.35 9.16 -3.49
C ILE A 71 12.89 8.89 -3.84
N VAL A 72 12.10 8.50 -2.83
CA VAL A 72 10.63 8.46 -2.88
C VAL A 72 10.12 9.72 -2.20
N GLY A 73 9.70 10.71 -3.00
CA GLY A 73 9.15 11.97 -2.52
C GLY A 73 7.66 11.89 -2.23
N ILE A 74 7.22 12.53 -1.14
CA ILE A 74 5.80 12.71 -0.81
C ILE A 74 5.51 14.20 -0.80
N TYR A 75 4.70 14.68 -1.73
CA TYR A 75 4.33 16.08 -1.85
C TYR A 75 2.90 16.30 -1.37
N GLY A 76 2.75 17.14 -0.35
CA GLY A 76 1.47 17.46 0.27
C GLY A 76 1.10 16.56 1.44
N ASN A 77 -0.16 16.15 1.54
CA ASN A 77 -0.64 15.33 2.65
C ASN A 77 -0.05 13.92 2.59
N ASP A 78 0.69 13.52 3.63
CA ASP A 78 1.28 12.19 3.76
C ASP A 78 0.27 11.21 4.39
N PRO A 79 -0.27 10.23 3.61
CA PRO A 79 -1.17 9.24 4.15
C PRO A 79 -0.45 8.04 4.77
N PHE A 80 0.88 7.96 4.64
CA PHE A 80 1.69 6.80 5.03
C PHE A 80 2.28 6.93 6.42
N GLY A 81 2.55 8.16 6.87
CA GLY A 81 3.25 8.42 8.13
C GLY A 81 4.59 7.69 8.18
N ARG A 82 4.91 7.06 9.31
CA ARG A 82 6.15 6.29 9.48
C ARG A 82 6.19 4.97 8.71
N PHE A 83 5.06 4.49 8.22
CA PHE A 83 4.99 3.19 7.58
C PHE A 83 5.82 3.12 6.30
N ILE A 84 5.83 4.18 5.49
CA ILE A 84 6.64 4.21 4.27
C ILE A 84 8.14 4.22 4.59
N ASP A 85 8.55 4.91 5.66
CA ASP A 85 9.94 4.92 6.11
C ASP A 85 10.39 3.53 6.55
N GLU A 86 9.54 2.82 7.30
CA GLU A 86 9.77 1.45 7.74
C GLU A 86 9.81 0.48 6.55
N THR A 87 8.95 0.69 5.54
CA THR A 87 8.87 -0.17 4.33
C THR A 87 10.15 -0.12 3.50
N ILE A 88 10.83 1.04 3.42
CA ILE A 88 12.03 1.20 2.57
C ILE A 88 13.32 1.29 3.37
N LYS A 89 13.27 1.22 4.69
CA LYS A 89 14.46 1.27 5.56
C LYS A 89 15.43 0.14 5.24
N GLY A 90 16.65 0.48 4.84
CA GLY A 90 17.70 -0.48 4.48
C GLY A 90 17.52 -1.12 3.10
N GLU A 91 16.47 -0.76 2.36
CA GLU A 91 16.24 -1.25 1.00
C GLU A 91 17.09 -0.47 -0.02
N THR A 92 17.31 -1.12 -1.16
CA THR A 92 18.03 -0.53 -2.29
C THR A 92 17.22 -0.62 -3.58
N ALA A 93 17.39 0.36 -4.45
CA ALA A 93 16.84 0.38 -5.80
C ALA A 93 17.95 0.77 -6.79
N LEU A 94 18.13 -0.01 -7.85
CA LEU A 94 19.18 0.21 -8.85
C LEU A 94 20.59 0.30 -8.24
N GLY A 95 20.84 -0.47 -7.16
CA GLY A 95 22.12 -0.47 -6.43
C GLY A 95 22.33 0.76 -5.52
N ARG A 96 21.30 1.58 -5.29
CA ARG A 96 21.34 2.81 -4.50
C ARG A 96 20.51 2.67 -3.23
N PRO A 97 20.91 3.24 -2.08
CA PRO A 97 20.06 3.25 -0.90
C PRO A 97 18.77 4.03 -1.19
N MET A 98 17.65 3.52 -0.69
CA MET A 98 16.35 4.21 -0.81
C MET A 98 16.10 5.14 0.37
N HIS A 99 15.57 6.33 0.08
CA HIS A 99 15.18 7.32 1.09
C HIS A 99 13.76 7.83 0.82
N VAL A 100 13.05 8.20 1.88
CA VAL A 100 11.77 8.94 1.80
C VAL A 100 12.02 10.40 2.09
N GLU A 101 11.48 11.28 1.28
CA GLU A 101 11.49 12.73 1.51
C GLU A 101 10.07 13.32 1.52
N ARG A 102 9.73 14.09 2.57
CA ARG A 102 8.51 14.90 2.63
C ARG A 102 8.79 16.23 1.96
N VAL A 103 8.42 16.32 0.70
CA VAL A 103 8.73 17.43 -0.17
C VAL A 103 7.81 18.62 0.12
N ARG A 104 8.36 19.78 0.39
CA ARG A 104 7.61 21.00 0.74
C ARG A 104 7.50 22.01 -0.40
N ASN A 105 8.40 21.90 -1.36
CA ASN A 105 8.46 22.79 -2.51
C ASN A 105 8.75 22.00 -3.78
N VAL A 106 8.47 22.59 -4.94
CA VAL A 106 8.63 21.92 -6.23
C VAL A 106 10.09 21.72 -6.61
N GLN A 107 10.99 22.58 -6.11
CA GLN A 107 12.43 22.50 -6.37
C GLN A 107 13.04 21.22 -5.76
N ASP A 108 12.53 20.77 -4.63
CA ASP A 108 12.96 19.50 -4.04
C ASP A 108 12.29 18.31 -4.73
N ALA A 109 11.07 18.48 -5.25
CA ALA A 109 10.36 17.45 -5.98
C ALA A 109 11.12 16.93 -7.20
N VAL A 110 11.93 17.78 -7.86
CA VAL A 110 12.68 17.40 -9.06
C VAL A 110 13.87 16.48 -8.79
N LYS A 111 14.23 16.27 -7.53
CA LYS A 111 15.29 15.34 -7.12
C LYS A 111 14.79 13.90 -6.93
N CYS A 112 13.47 13.71 -6.90
CA CYS A 112 12.85 12.42 -6.61
C CYS A 112 12.81 11.55 -7.87
N GLN A 113 12.98 10.24 -7.70
CA GLN A 113 12.72 9.25 -8.77
C GLN A 113 11.25 8.85 -8.79
N ILE A 114 10.63 8.74 -7.60
CA ILE A 114 9.17 8.56 -7.46
C ILE A 114 8.64 9.77 -6.69
N LEU A 115 7.55 10.37 -7.16
CA LEU A 115 6.88 11.47 -6.50
C LEU A 115 5.40 11.17 -6.29
N PHE A 116 5.02 10.88 -5.05
CA PHE A 116 3.61 10.77 -4.67
C PHE A 116 3.06 12.18 -4.42
N ILE A 117 2.00 12.54 -5.15
CA ILE A 117 1.39 13.87 -5.11
C ILE A 117 -0.01 13.75 -4.48
N ASN A 118 -0.21 14.40 -3.35
CA ASN A 118 -1.48 14.43 -2.62
C ASN A 118 -1.79 15.86 -2.15
N THR A 119 -2.05 16.73 -3.12
CA THR A 119 -2.35 18.17 -2.88
C THR A 119 -3.62 18.56 -3.62
N PRO A 120 -4.77 18.59 -2.94
CA PRO A 120 -6.01 19.04 -3.57
C PRO A 120 -5.85 20.44 -4.20
N GLY A 121 -6.27 20.58 -5.46
CA GLY A 121 -6.26 21.84 -6.19
C GLY A 121 -4.90 22.29 -6.78
N LYS A 122 -3.78 21.64 -6.44
CA LYS A 122 -2.44 22.00 -6.96
C LYS A 122 -1.78 20.90 -7.79
N THR A 123 -2.42 19.73 -7.91
CA THR A 123 -1.86 18.57 -8.59
C THR A 123 -1.43 18.88 -10.03
N ALA A 124 -2.26 19.56 -10.82
CA ALA A 124 -1.95 19.90 -12.22
C ALA A 124 -0.73 20.83 -12.36
N GLU A 125 -0.57 21.79 -11.46
CA GLU A 125 0.57 22.72 -11.44
C GLU A 125 1.89 21.97 -11.19
N ILE A 126 1.88 21.06 -10.20
CA ILE A 126 3.05 20.26 -9.84
C ILE A 126 3.41 19.31 -11.00
N LEU A 127 2.43 18.61 -11.57
CA LEU A 127 2.63 17.73 -12.71
C LEU A 127 3.25 18.46 -13.89
N LYS A 128 2.79 19.68 -14.19
CA LYS A 128 3.37 20.54 -15.24
C LYS A 128 4.85 20.84 -14.99
N THR A 129 5.20 21.11 -13.73
CA THR A 129 6.59 21.48 -13.36
C THR A 129 7.56 20.30 -13.42
N VAL A 130 7.10 19.08 -13.08
CA VAL A 130 7.95 17.87 -13.08
C VAL A 130 7.89 17.07 -14.36
N LYS A 131 7.08 17.50 -15.34
CA LYS A 131 6.93 16.85 -16.66
C LYS A 131 8.28 16.72 -17.36
N GLY A 132 8.56 15.55 -17.93
CA GLY A 132 9.76 15.29 -18.74
C GLY A 132 11.07 15.18 -17.96
N ARG A 133 11.02 15.18 -16.61
CA ARG A 133 12.22 15.16 -15.77
C ARG A 133 12.67 13.78 -15.30
N GLY A 134 12.10 12.69 -15.85
CA GLY A 134 12.44 11.34 -15.44
C GLY A 134 11.92 10.99 -14.03
N ILE A 135 10.78 11.57 -13.65
CA ILE A 135 10.15 11.35 -12.35
C ILE A 135 8.88 10.52 -12.55
N LEU A 136 8.78 9.39 -11.87
CA LEU A 136 7.54 8.61 -11.81
C LEU A 136 6.55 9.31 -10.90
N THR A 137 5.58 10.01 -11.48
CA THR A 137 4.53 10.68 -10.72
C THR A 137 3.43 9.70 -10.35
N VAL A 138 3.03 9.70 -9.08
CA VAL A 138 2.00 8.82 -8.52
C VAL A 138 1.00 9.66 -7.75
N GLY A 139 -0.29 9.39 -7.88
CA GLY A 139 -1.32 10.12 -7.15
C GLY A 139 -2.59 9.31 -6.96
N GLN A 140 -3.62 9.95 -6.39
CA GLN A 140 -4.92 9.31 -6.16
C GLN A 140 -6.11 10.18 -6.58
N ASP A 141 -5.86 11.37 -7.12
CA ASP A 141 -6.89 12.21 -7.70
C ASP A 141 -7.60 11.47 -8.85
N PRO A 142 -8.93 11.47 -8.93
CA PRO A 142 -9.67 10.83 -10.03
C PRO A 142 -9.20 11.27 -11.42
N ASN A 143 -8.75 12.51 -11.57
CA ASN A 143 -8.28 13.09 -12.82
C ASN A 143 -6.75 13.04 -12.98
N PHE A 144 -6.03 12.30 -12.11
CA PHE A 144 -4.56 12.32 -12.10
C PHE A 144 -3.93 12.00 -13.46
N CYS A 145 -4.40 10.95 -14.11
CA CYS A 145 -3.89 10.55 -15.42
C CYS A 145 -4.27 11.56 -16.53
N SER A 146 -5.46 12.14 -16.49
CA SER A 146 -5.89 13.16 -17.46
C SER A 146 -5.14 14.50 -17.31
N MET A 147 -4.65 14.79 -16.09
CA MET A 147 -3.79 15.93 -15.82
C MET A 147 -2.32 15.71 -16.21
N GLY A 148 -1.97 14.54 -16.77
CA GLY A 148 -0.61 14.19 -17.18
C GLY A 148 0.20 13.43 -16.12
N GLY A 149 -0.42 12.96 -15.04
CA GLY A 149 0.20 12.06 -14.08
C GLY A 149 0.38 10.65 -14.67
N ILE A 150 1.39 9.92 -14.18
CA ILE A 150 1.78 8.62 -14.75
C ILE A 150 0.98 7.49 -14.13
N ILE A 151 0.97 7.35 -12.79
CA ILE A 151 0.27 6.26 -12.11
C ILE A 151 -0.77 6.83 -11.15
N ARG A 152 -2.00 6.37 -11.26
CA ARG A 152 -3.07 6.69 -10.34
C ARG A 152 -3.43 5.47 -9.50
N PHE A 153 -3.44 5.63 -8.19
CA PHE A 153 -4.12 4.70 -7.30
C PHE A 153 -5.63 4.97 -7.31
N TYR A 154 -6.42 3.93 -7.50
CA TYR A 154 -7.87 4.01 -7.29
C TYR A 154 -8.37 2.77 -6.53
N LYS A 155 -9.58 2.86 -6.01
CA LYS A 155 -10.19 1.78 -5.25
C LYS A 155 -11.27 1.10 -6.08
N GLU A 156 -11.21 -0.22 -6.14
CA GLU A 156 -12.23 -1.03 -6.79
C GLU A 156 -12.50 -2.27 -5.92
N LYS A 157 -13.76 -2.47 -5.51
CA LYS A 157 -14.16 -3.60 -4.63
C LYS A 157 -13.25 -3.73 -3.40
N ASP A 158 -12.98 -2.61 -2.72
CA ASP A 158 -12.07 -2.51 -1.56
C ASP A 158 -10.60 -2.90 -1.80
N MET A 159 -10.19 -3.02 -3.05
CA MET A 159 -8.79 -3.27 -3.41
C MET A 159 -8.16 -2.02 -4.04
N VAL A 160 -6.90 -1.77 -3.68
CA VAL A 160 -6.08 -0.77 -4.38
C VAL A 160 -5.75 -1.28 -5.77
N ARG A 161 -6.06 -0.47 -6.77
CA ARG A 161 -5.80 -0.73 -8.19
C ARG A 161 -4.94 0.38 -8.76
N LEU A 162 -4.34 0.09 -9.91
CA LEU A 162 -3.49 1.01 -10.65
C LEU A 162 -4.14 1.38 -11.98
N GLU A 163 -4.10 2.66 -12.31
CA GLU A 163 -4.32 3.15 -13.67
C GLU A 163 -3.04 3.84 -14.14
N ILE A 164 -2.58 3.54 -15.36
CA ILE A 164 -1.28 3.99 -15.88
C ILE A 164 -1.47 4.73 -17.17
N ASN A 165 -0.97 5.98 -17.21
CA ASN A 165 -0.83 6.77 -18.42
C ASN A 165 0.53 6.50 -19.06
N VAL A 166 0.54 5.58 -20.02
CA VAL A 166 1.77 5.16 -20.73
C VAL A 166 2.35 6.31 -21.55
N GLN A 167 1.51 7.20 -22.07
CA GLN A 167 1.98 8.35 -22.85
C GLN A 167 2.75 9.34 -21.95
N ALA A 168 2.22 9.63 -20.75
CA ALA A 168 2.91 10.49 -19.78
C ALA A 168 4.24 9.87 -19.30
N ALA A 169 4.30 8.55 -19.14
CA ALA A 169 5.55 7.83 -18.83
C ALA A 169 6.59 8.03 -19.92
N LYS A 170 6.23 7.81 -21.20
CA LYS A 170 7.12 8.01 -22.35
C LYS A 170 7.62 9.47 -22.44
N GLU A 171 6.74 10.44 -22.24
CA GLU A 171 7.10 11.86 -22.24
C GLU A 171 8.09 12.22 -21.12
N SER A 172 8.10 11.43 -20.04
CA SER A 172 9.06 11.55 -18.95
C SER A 172 10.31 10.68 -19.13
N ASN A 173 10.46 9.98 -20.26
CA ASN A 173 11.52 9.00 -20.54
C ASN A 173 11.56 7.88 -19.48
N ILE A 174 10.41 7.42 -19.04
CA ILE A 174 10.24 6.33 -18.10
C ILE A 174 9.64 5.13 -18.83
N ASP A 175 10.30 3.97 -18.69
CA ASP A 175 9.79 2.73 -19.23
C ASP A 175 9.12 1.89 -18.14
N ILE A 176 7.88 1.47 -18.40
CA ILE A 176 7.09 0.67 -17.47
C ILE A 176 7.03 -0.76 -17.96
N SER A 177 7.44 -1.70 -17.12
CA SER A 177 7.49 -3.11 -17.48
C SER A 177 6.11 -3.66 -17.87
N SER A 178 6.08 -4.58 -18.83
CA SER A 178 4.86 -5.28 -19.22
C SER A 178 4.20 -6.05 -18.07
N LYS A 179 4.98 -6.45 -17.05
CA LYS A 179 4.46 -7.09 -15.85
C LYS A 179 3.58 -6.14 -15.04
N LEU A 180 4.00 -4.88 -14.87
CA LEU A 180 3.21 -3.87 -14.16
C LEU A 180 1.99 -3.46 -14.98
N LEU A 181 2.12 -3.30 -16.29
CA LEU A 181 1.01 -2.97 -17.19
C LEU A 181 -0.10 -4.03 -17.19
N ARG A 182 0.24 -5.32 -17.09
CA ARG A 182 -0.75 -6.42 -17.07
C ARG A 182 -1.67 -6.42 -15.86
N ILE A 183 -1.24 -5.87 -14.74
CA ILE A 183 -2.03 -5.79 -13.49
C ILE A 183 -2.71 -4.44 -13.30
N SER A 184 -2.56 -3.55 -14.26
CA SER A 184 -3.10 -2.19 -14.22
C SER A 184 -4.11 -1.93 -15.35
N LYS A 185 -4.92 -0.91 -15.17
CA LYS A 185 -5.74 -0.32 -16.22
C LYS A 185 -4.88 0.67 -17.00
N VAL A 186 -4.85 0.55 -18.32
CA VAL A 186 -4.16 1.54 -19.16
C VAL A 186 -5.09 2.72 -19.41
N TYR A 187 -4.64 3.93 -19.06
CA TYR A 187 -5.32 5.18 -19.39
C TYR A 187 -5.16 5.45 -20.89
N ARG A 188 -6.29 5.76 -21.55
CA ARG A 188 -6.38 6.05 -22.99
C ARG A 188 -6.88 7.46 -23.25
#